data_01661d300df2561c9dc15154c95b5148
#
_entry.id   01661d300df2561c9dc15154c95b5148
#
_cell.length_a   1.000
_cell.length_b   1.000
_cell.length_c   1.000
_cell.angle_alpha   90.00
_cell.angle_beta   90.00
_cell.angle_gamma   90.00
#
_symmetry.space_group_name_H-M   'P 1'
#
loop_
_entity.id
_entity.type
_entity.pdbx_description
1 polymer ?
#
loop_
_entity_poly.entity_id
_entity_poly.type
_entity_poly.pdbx_seq_one_letter_code
_entity_poly.pdbx_strand_id
1 'polypeptide(L)'
;CCDVVGFHIPRYTENFARAATTLVGAKRGPKVPVDKKFIGVGTALSEGTVTSHLEHNGRTIQLLSSPVGTSPDLIQELCWSPSVESHGELIVQDTKKGRKLILSASRVDYTKGNEELLLAFERLLERRKDLHGQVVLMLACVAAASGMKIYEDTQRSIEEMAGRINGRFSQIDWVPIRFSTRRIPYDEMIAWFCHADVCWITPLRDGLNLVAKEYAAARRNRGGVLVLSEFTGASVVLDGAVLTNPYSNRRMDEAIESALEMDEDEQRDRMSRMTDAVENYTVSDWAEEQMSGLSPSTPQ
;
A
#
# COMPACT_ATOMS: atom_id res chain seq x y z
N CYS A 1 17.64 15.00 -21.18
CA CYS A 1 18.66 15.49 -20.25
C CYS A 1 17.93 16.20 -19.12
N CYS A 2 18.06 15.71 -17.89
CA CYS A 2 17.44 16.28 -16.68
C CYS A 2 18.54 16.75 -15.72
N ASP A 3 18.25 17.73 -14.90
CA ASP A 3 19.14 18.26 -13.88
C ASP A 3 18.83 17.62 -12.50
N VAL A 4 17.61 17.09 -12.35
CA VAL A 4 17.14 16.43 -11.15
C VAL A 4 16.46 15.11 -11.52
N VAL A 5 16.69 14.06 -10.73
CA VAL A 5 16.01 12.76 -10.82
C VAL A 5 15.51 12.38 -9.44
N GLY A 6 14.20 12.21 -9.31
CA GLY A 6 13.53 11.89 -8.04
C GLY A 6 12.96 10.47 -8.02
N PHE A 7 12.99 9.87 -6.83
CA PHE A 7 12.40 8.57 -6.52
C PHE A 7 11.57 8.65 -5.23
N HIS A 8 10.64 7.73 -5.05
CA HIS A 8 9.79 7.73 -3.86
C HIS A 8 10.53 7.34 -2.58
N ILE A 9 11.58 6.52 -2.66
CA ILE A 9 12.31 6.06 -1.49
C ILE A 9 13.82 6.06 -1.72
N PRO A 10 14.62 6.22 -0.66
CA PRO A 10 16.09 6.26 -0.73
C PRO A 10 16.71 5.03 -1.40
N ARG A 11 16.17 3.84 -1.17
CA ARG A 11 16.63 2.59 -1.79
C ARG A 11 16.57 2.66 -3.31
N TYR A 12 15.54 3.26 -3.91
CA TYR A 12 15.42 3.36 -5.36
C TYR A 12 16.38 4.41 -5.92
N THR A 13 16.62 5.48 -5.19
CA THR A 13 17.66 6.47 -5.52
C THR A 13 19.04 5.80 -5.57
N GLU A 14 19.40 5.00 -4.56
CA GLU A 14 20.65 4.26 -4.53
C GLU A 14 20.75 3.21 -5.65
N ASN A 15 19.67 2.50 -5.95
CA ASN A 15 19.63 1.54 -7.05
C ASN A 15 19.88 2.23 -8.40
N PHE A 16 19.26 3.40 -8.61
CA PHE A 16 19.49 4.21 -9.81
C PHE A 16 20.95 4.69 -9.90
N ALA A 17 21.49 5.21 -8.79
CA ALA A 17 22.89 5.65 -8.75
C ALA A 17 23.87 4.53 -9.09
N ARG A 18 23.64 3.32 -8.56
CA ARG A 18 24.44 2.13 -8.90
C ARG A 18 24.31 1.74 -10.36
N ALA A 19 23.09 1.70 -10.88
CA ALA A 19 22.83 1.38 -12.28
C ALA A 19 23.49 2.38 -13.23
N ALA A 20 23.36 3.68 -12.97
CA ALA A 20 23.99 4.73 -13.77
C ALA A 20 25.53 4.63 -13.76
N THR A 21 26.13 4.34 -12.60
CA THR A 21 27.57 4.11 -12.51
C THR A 21 28.00 2.92 -13.36
N THR A 22 27.25 1.81 -13.29
CA THR A 22 27.60 0.56 -13.97
C THR A 22 27.37 0.64 -15.49
N LEU A 23 26.25 1.23 -15.91
CA LEU A 23 25.82 1.18 -17.32
C LEU A 23 26.38 2.30 -18.17
N VAL A 24 26.55 3.50 -17.60
CA VAL A 24 26.97 4.69 -18.36
C VAL A 24 28.22 5.38 -17.78
N GLY A 25 28.84 4.80 -16.75
CA GLY A 25 30.07 5.32 -16.17
C GLY A 25 29.89 6.63 -15.39
N ALA A 26 28.67 6.93 -14.91
CA ALA A 26 28.42 8.11 -14.09
C ALA A 26 29.20 8.04 -12.78
N LYS A 27 29.80 9.16 -12.35
CA LYS A 27 30.48 9.26 -11.06
C LYS A 27 29.46 9.62 -9.98
N ARG A 28 29.58 8.98 -8.81
CA ARG A 28 28.69 9.23 -7.66
C ARG A 28 29.29 10.34 -6.79
N GLY A 29 28.45 11.30 -6.44
CA GLY A 29 28.75 12.26 -5.39
C GLY A 29 28.77 11.65 -4.00
N PRO A 30 28.97 12.46 -2.94
CA PRO A 30 28.99 11.99 -1.55
C PRO A 30 27.63 11.40 -1.15
N LYS A 31 27.67 10.53 -0.16
CA LYS A 31 26.45 10.06 0.52
C LYS A 31 26.03 11.07 1.59
N VAL A 32 24.74 11.35 1.64
CA VAL A 32 24.11 12.19 2.64
C VAL A 32 23.15 11.37 3.50
N PRO A 33 22.97 11.72 4.79
CA PRO A 33 21.96 11.05 5.62
C PRO A 33 20.55 11.21 5.05
N VAL A 34 19.77 10.16 5.17
CA VAL A 34 18.32 10.20 4.88
C VAL A 34 17.59 10.79 6.08
N ASP A 35 16.55 11.59 5.83
CA ASP A 35 15.65 12.06 6.89
C ASP A 35 15.06 10.85 7.63
N LYS A 36 15.10 10.87 8.96
CA LYS A 36 14.66 9.77 9.82
C LYS A 36 13.22 9.30 9.51
N LYS A 37 12.36 10.24 9.08
CA LYS A 37 10.96 9.93 8.68
C LYS A 37 10.85 8.99 7.47
N PHE A 38 11.92 8.79 6.69
CA PHE A 38 11.95 7.96 5.48
C PHE A 38 12.91 6.77 5.59
N ILE A 39 13.39 6.44 6.77
CA ILE A 39 14.31 5.30 6.94
C ILE A 39 13.56 3.97 6.99
N GLY A 40 12.43 3.89 7.69
CA GLY A 40 11.66 2.67 7.88
C GLY A 40 12.42 1.58 8.65
N VAL A 41 12.26 1.54 9.95
CA VAL A 41 12.94 0.56 10.80
C VAL A 41 12.40 -0.85 10.53
N GLY A 42 13.30 -1.79 10.26
CA GLY A 42 12.94 -3.21 10.09
C GLY A 42 12.35 -3.57 8.73
N THR A 43 12.34 -2.66 7.74
CA THR A 43 11.86 -2.97 6.39
C THR A 43 12.98 -3.41 5.46
N ALA A 44 12.66 -4.26 4.47
CA ALA A 44 13.58 -4.69 3.42
C ALA A 44 14.09 -3.52 2.55
N LEU A 45 13.38 -2.39 2.55
CA LEU A 45 13.66 -1.21 1.73
C LEU A 45 14.33 -0.07 2.51
N SER A 46 14.70 -0.30 3.77
CA SER A 46 15.40 0.70 4.61
C SER A 46 16.75 1.11 4.01
N GLU A 47 17.05 2.39 4.09
CA GLU A 47 18.35 2.96 3.66
C GLU A 47 18.65 4.19 4.53
N GLY A 48 19.79 4.19 5.22
CA GLY A 48 20.16 5.30 6.12
C GLY A 48 20.92 6.44 5.44
N THR A 49 21.46 6.20 4.25
CA THR A 49 22.22 7.22 3.47
C THR A 49 21.90 7.08 1.99
N VAL A 50 21.96 8.17 1.25
CA VAL A 50 21.70 8.21 -0.19
C VAL A 50 22.74 9.03 -0.92
N THR A 51 23.06 8.64 -2.15
CA THR A 51 23.94 9.43 -3.04
C THR A 51 23.25 10.75 -3.39
N SER A 52 23.93 11.88 -3.15
CA SER A 52 23.36 13.22 -3.34
C SER A 52 23.19 13.60 -4.81
N HIS A 53 24.13 13.23 -5.66
CA HIS A 53 24.12 13.57 -7.10
C HIS A 53 24.97 12.59 -7.91
N LEU A 54 24.81 12.65 -9.22
CA LEU A 54 25.66 12.00 -10.20
C LEU A 54 26.37 13.04 -11.08
N GLU A 55 27.59 12.74 -11.48
CA GLU A 55 28.31 13.49 -12.53
C GLU A 55 28.40 12.64 -13.78
N HIS A 56 27.95 13.17 -14.92
CA HIS A 56 28.01 12.48 -16.19
C HIS A 56 28.12 13.47 -17.34
N ASN A 57 29.13 13.29 -18.23
CA ASN A 57 29.40 14.15 -19.38
C ASN A 57 29.48 15.64 -19.01
N GLY A 58 30.21 15.98 -17.94
CA GLY A 58 30.38 17.36 -17.47
C GLY A 58 29.15 18.01 -16.83
N ARG A 59 28.08 17.24 -16.57
CA ARG A 59 26.88 17.71 -15.91
C ARG A 59 26.73 17.07 -14.53
N THR A 60 26.19 17.84 -13.58
CA THR A 60 25.75 17.35 -12.28
C THR A 60 24.25 17.13 -12.33
N ILE A 61 23.80 15.94 -11.91
CA ILE A 61 22.41 15.52 -11.84
C ILE A 61 22.06 15.26 -10.38
N GLN A 62 21.22 16.10 -9.78
CA GLN A 62 20.80 15.91 -8.40
C GLN A 62 19.88 14.69 -8.26
N LEU A 63 20.01 13.99 -7.14
CA LEU A 63 19.17 12.84 -6.80
C LEU A 63 18.30 13.18 -5.58
N LEU A 64 17.01 13.00 -5.71
CA LEU A 64 16.03 13.23 -4.64
C LEU A 64 15.36 11.92 -4.22
N SER A 65 15.04 11.83 -2.94
CA SER A 65 14.23 10.76 -2.36
C SER A 65 13.05 11.39 -1.65
N SER A 66 11.87 11.36 -2.26
CA SER A 66 10.70 12.09 -1.81
C SER A 66 9.44 11.27 -2.08
N PRO A 67 8.91 10.53 -1.08
CA PRO A 67 7.69 9.74 -1.24
C PRO A 67 6.47 10.65 -1.34
N VAL A 68 5.68 10.52 -2.41
CA VAL A 68 4.43 11.28 -2.55
C VAL A 68 3.57 11.13 -1.29
N GLY A 69 3.11 12.27 -0.77
CA GLY A 69 2.14 12.36 0.32
C GLY A 69 0.70 12.06 -0.13
N THR A 70 -0.22 12.06 0.84
CA THR A 70 -1.67 12.07 0.60
C THR A 70 -2.25 13.43 1.01
N SER A 71 -3.59 13.56 0.93
CA SER A 71 -4.32 14.71 1.48
C SER A 71 -5.17 14.23 2.68
N PRO A 72 -4.59 14.07 3.88
CA PRO A 72 -5.30 13.49 5.02
C PRO A 72 -6.56 14.25 5.41
N ASP A 73 -6.52 15.58 5.37
CA ASP A 73 -7.67 16.42 5.73
C ASP A 73 -8.83 16.25 4.74
N LEU A 74 -8.54 16.22 3.44
CA LEU A 74 -9.57 15.93 2.42
C LEU A 74 -10.17 14.53 2.62
N ILE A 75 -9.34 13.52 2.91
CA ILE A 75 -9.82 12.17 3.17
C ILE A 75 -10.72 12.16 4.41
N GLN A 76 -10.34 12.85 5.48
CA GLN A 76 -11.17 12.97 6.68
C GLN A 76 -12.48 13.73 6.41
N GLU A 77 -12.46 14.80 5.64
CA GLU A 77 -13.69 15.49 5.20
C GLU A 77 -14.62 14.53 4.45
N LEU A 78 -14.09 13.77 3.50
CA LEU A 78 -14.85 12.77 2.76
C LEU A 78 -15.42 11.66 3.67
N CYS A 79 -14.69 11.20 4.69
CA CYS A 79 -15.18 10.20 5.65
C CYS A 79 -16.49 10.58 6.36
N TRP A 80 -16.80 11.88 6.44
CA TRP A 80 -18.02 12.41 7.05
C TRP A 80 -19.04 12.94 6.01
N SER A 81 -18.80 12.71 4.73
CA SER A 81 -19.72 13.14 3.67
C SER A 81 -20.95 12.22 3.57
N PRO A 82 -22.12 12.75 3.20
CA PRO A 82 -23.34 11.94 3.01
C PRO A 82 -23.18 10.80 2.01
N SER A 83 -22.36 10.99 0.98
CA SER A 83 -22.07 9.95 -0.02
C SER A 83 -21.33 8.76 0.61
N VAL A 84 -20.29 9.01 1.39
CA VAL A 84 -19.52 7.98 2.10
C VAL A 84 -20.36 7.29 3.16
N GLU A 85 -21.20 8.04 3.88
CA GLU A 85 -22.13 7.46 4.87
C GLU A 85 -23.10 6.49 4.20
N SER A 86 -23.73 6.87 3.10
CA SER A 86 -24.64 6.02 2.33
C SER A 86 -23.96 4.74 1.82
N HIS A 87 -22.75 4.84 1.27
CA HIS A 87 -21.97 3.65 0.89
C HIS A 87 -21.62 2.79 2.09
N GLY A 88 -21.28 3.39 3.23
CA GLY A 88 -20.98 2.69 4.48
C GLY A 88 -22.16 1.87 5.00
N GLU A 89 -23.37 2.42 4.95
CA GLU A 89 -24.58 1.67 5.32
C GLU A 89 -24.78 0.42 4.45
N LEU A 90 -24.56 0.53 3.14
CA LEU A 90 -24.65 -0.60 2.21
C LEU A 90 -23.57 -1.66 2.53
N ILE A 91 -22.34 -1.24 2.83
CA ILE A 91 -21.26 -2.15 3.21
C ILE A 91 -21.62 -2.91 4.47
N VAL A 92 -22.12 -2.23 5.51
CA VAL A 92 -22.52 -2.84 6.78
C VAL A 92 -23.70 -3.81 6.61
N GLN A 93 -24.71 -3.45 5.80
CA GLN A 93 -25.82 -4.34 5.50
C GLN A 93 -25.36 -5.61 4.80
N ASP A 94 -24.48 -5.45 3.82
CA ASP A 94 -24.03 -6.51 2.97
C ASP A 94 -23.05 -7.46 3.68
N THR A 95 -22.15 -6.93 4.53
CA THR A 95 -21.22 -7.75 5.30
C THR A 95 -21.82 -8.36 6.54
N LYS A 96 -23.03 -7.99 6.90
CA LYS A 96 -23.74 -8.33 8.14
C LYS A 96 -22.99 -7.99 9.42
N LYS A 97 -23.75 -7.57 10.42
CA LYS A 97 -23.27 -7.08 11.70
C LYS A 97 -22.36 -8.10 12.41
N GLY A 98 -21.14 -7.69 12.74
CA GLY A 98 -20.18 -8.46 13.53
C GLY A 98 -19.16 -9.28 12.75
N ARG A 99 -19.22 -9.30 11.41
CA ARG A 99 -18.17 -9.91 10.58
C ARG A 99 -16.98 -8.99 10.45
N LYS A 100 -15.78 -9.56 10.50
CA LYS A 100 -14.54 -8.84 10.20
C LYS A 100 -14.41 -8.60 8.69
N LEU A 101 -14.19 -7.35 8.32
CA LEU A 101 -14.03 -6.94 6.93
C LEU A 101 -12.54 -6.76 6.60
N ILE A 102 -12.06 -7.57 5.67
CA ILE A 102 -10.71 -7.44 5.09
C ILE A 102 -10.85 -6.77 3.73
N LEU A 103 -10.11 -5.70 3.50
CA LEU A 103 -10.07 -5.00 2.21
C LEU A 103 -8.72 -5.18 1.54
N SER A 104 -8.72 -5.55 0.28
CA SER A 104 -7.56 -5.43 -0.60
C SER A 104 -7.95 -4.68 -1.87
N ALA A 105 -7.22 -3.63 -2.21
CA ALA A 105 -7.50 -2.78 -3.36
C ALA A 105 -6.25 -2.55 -4.20
N SER A 106 -6.34 -2.88 -5.49
CA SER A 106 -5.24 -2.71 -6.45
C SER A 106 -5.77 -2.64 -7.89
N ARG A 107 -4.87 -2.40 -8.82
CA ARG A 107 -5.14 -2.74 -10.24
C ARG A 107 -4.84 -4.22 -10.46
N VAL A 108 -5.45 -4.81 -11.49
CA VAL A 108 -5.00 -6.12 -12.00
C VAL A 108 -3.59 -5.95 -12.56
N ASP A 109 -2.62 -6.51 -11.86
CA ASP A 109 -1.20 -6.45 -12.19
C ASP A 109 -0.50 -7.60 -11.44
N TYR A 110 0.28 -8.40 -12.15
CA TYR A 110 1.01 -9.55 -11.58
C TYR A 110 1.96 -9.14 -10.44
N THR A 111 2.39 -7.86 -10.38
CA THR A 111 3.24 -7.37 -9.28
C THR A 111 2.48 -7.08 -8.00
N LYS A 112 1.14 -7.08 -8.02
CA LYS A 112 0.30 -6.69 -6.87
C LYS A 112 0.07 -7.82 -5.87
N GLY A 113 0.50 -9.05 -6.17
CA GLY A 113 0.45 -10.17 -5.22
C GLY A 113 -0.96 -10.64 -4.87
N ASN A 114 -1.93 -10.43 -5.78
CA ASN A 114 -3.32 -10.82 -5.55
C ASN A 114 -3.50 -12.34 -5.50
N GLU A 115 -2.72 -13.10 -6.27
CA GLU A 115 -2.74 -14.56 -6.25
C GLU A 115 -2.17 -15.08 -4.93
N GLU A 116 -1.05 -14.55 -4.46
CA GLU A 116 -0.42 -14.88 -3.18
C GLU A 116 -1.35 -14.56 -2.00
N LEU A 117 -2.07 -13.42 -2.08
CA LEU A 117 -3.07 -13.03 -1.10
C LEU A 117 -4.25 -14.01 -1.07
N LEU A 118 -4.79 -14.37 -2.23
CA LEU A 118 -5.88 -15.35 -2.33
C LEU A 118 -5.46 -16.73 -1.80
N LEU A 119 -4.25 -17.19 -2.11
CA LEU A 119 -3.71 -18.44 -1.58
C LEU A 119 -3.55 -18.37 -0.04
N ALA A 120 -3.10 -17.24 0.49
CA ALA A 120 -3.00 -17.06 1.94
C ALA A 120 -4.38 -17.03 2.60
N PHE A 121 -5.36 -16.37 1.98
CA PHE A 121 -6.74 -16.36 2.47
C PHE A 121 -7.39 -17.75 2.43
N GLU A 122 -7.14 -18.53 1.38
CA GLU A 122 -7.60 -19.93 1.31
C GLU A 122 -7.02 -20.76 2.45
N ARG A 123 -5.69 -20.68 2.69
CA ARG A 123 -5.03 -21.38 3.81
C ARG A 123 -5.55 -20.92 5.17
N LEU A 124 -5.88 -19.61 5.32
CA LEU A 124 -6.53 -19.09 6.53
C LEU A 124 -7.85 -19.81 6.79
N LEU A 125 -8.73 -19.89 5.80
CA LEU A 125 -10.03 -20.57 5.91
C LEU A 125 -9.88 -22.07 6.14
N GLU A 126 -8.85 -22.72 5.61
CA GLU A 126 -8.57 -24.13 5.87
C GLU A 126 -8.20 -24.41 7.34
N ARG A 127 -7.37 -23.56 7.92
CA ARG A 127 -6.87 -23.70 9.31
C ARG A 127 -7.87 -23.21 10.35
N ARG A 128 -8.55 -22.09 10.07
CA ARG A 128 -9.39 -21.35 11.01
C ARG A 128 -10.87 -21.51 10.66
N LYS A 129 -11.42 -22.68 10.99
CA LYS A 129 -12.84 -22.97 10.78
C LYS A 129 -13.77 -22.07 11.59
N ASP A 130 -13.28 -21.53 12.70
CA ASP A 130 -13.95 -20.53 13.53
C ASP A 130 -14.21 -19.21 12.80
N LEU A 131 -13.43 -18.90 11.76
CA LEU A 131 -13.61 -17.72 10.92
C LEU A 131 -14.67 -17.90 9.81
N HIS A 132 -15.18 -19.13 9.59
CA HIS A 132 -16.24 -19.36 8.62
C HIS A 132 -17.51 -18.60 9.03
N GLY A 133 -18.04 -17.78 8.14
CA GLY A 133 -19.14 -16.88 8.43
C GLY A 133 -18.78 -15.63 9.25
N GLN A 134 -17.52 -15.47 9.68
CA GLN A 134 -17.06 -14.37 10.53
C GLN A 134 -16.15 -13.36 9.79
N VAL A 135 -15.60 -13.71 8.64
CA VAL A 135 -14.73 -12.83 7.85
C VAL A 135 -15.25 -12.69 6.42
N VAL A 136 -15.03 -11.51 5.83
CA VAL A 136 -15.28 -11.26 4.40
C VAL A 136 -14.06 -10.53 3.83
N LEU A 137 -13.52 -11.04 2.74
CA LEU A 137 -12.50 -10.37 1.94
C LEU A 137 -13.17 -9.62 0.79
N MET A 138 -13.13 -8.28 0.82
CA MET A 138 -13.40 -7.45 -0.35
C MET A 138 -12.12 -7.32 -1.17
N LEU A 139 -12.10 -7.94 -2.35
CA LEU A 139 -11.00 -7.87 -3.29
C LEU A 139 -11.38 -6.96 -4.47
N ALA A 140 -10.93 -5.72 -4.42
CA ALA A 140 -11.14 -4.71 -5.45
C ALA A 140 -9.95 -4.67 -6.40
N CYS A 141 -10.03 -5.38 -7.52
CA CYS A 141 -8.99 -5.46 -8.53
C CYS A 141 -9.44 -4.78 -9.82
N VAL A 142 -9.19 -3.46 -9.93
CA VAL A 142 -9.59 -2.72 -11.13
C VAL A 142 -8.89 -3.30 -12.36
N ALA A 143 -9.68 -3.67 -13.37
CA ALA A 143 -9.17 -4.24 -14.61
C ALA A 143 -8.13 -3.32 -15.25
N ALA A 144 -7.04 -3.89 -15.73
CA ALA A 144 -6.04 -3.17 -16.49
C ALA A 144 -6.60 -2.70 -17.84
N ALA A 145 -5.96 -1.69 -18.45
CA ALA A 145 -6.28 -1.32 -19.81
C ALA A 145 -6.08 -2.54 -20.76
N SER A 146 -7.05 -2.75 -21.66
CA SER A 146 -7.01 -3.85 -22.62
C SER A 146 -5.76 -3.77 -23.52
N GLY A 147 -5.23 -4.94 -23.91
CA GLY A 147 -4.19 -5.05 -24.93
C GLY A 147 -2.87 -5.68 -24.48
N MET A 148 -2.71 -6.03 -23.22
CA MET A 148 -1.55 -6.81 -22.76
C MET A 148 -1.99 -8.16 -22.17
N LYS A 149 -1.68 -9.22 -22.89
CA LYS A 149 -2.05 -10.60 -22.53
C LYS A 149 -1.71 -10.98 -21.09
N ILE A 150 -0.58 -10.51 -20.57
CA ILE A 150 -0.17 -10.82 -19.19
C ILE A 150 -1.18 -10.34 -18.15
N TYR A 151 -1.81 -9.17 -18.33
CA TYR A 151 -2.84 -8.68 -17.41
C TYR A 151 -4.16 -9.42 -17.56
N GLU A 152 -4.52 -9.81 -18.81
CA GLU A 152 -5.72 -10.62 -19.05
C GLU A 152 -5.58 -12.01 -18.42
N ASP A 153 -4.41 -12.64 -18.56
CA ASP A 153 -4.11 -13.94 -17.93
C ASP A 153 -4.09 -13.82 -16.40
N THR A 154 -3.51 -12.76 -15.84
CA THR A 154 -3.53 -12.47 -14.39
C THR A 154 -4.96 -12.27 -13.88
N GLN A 155 -5.79 -11.50 -14.60
CA GLN A 155 -7.20 -11.30 -14.23
C GLN A 155 -7.95 -12.62 -14.20
N ARG A 156 -7.82 -13.44 -15.24
CA ARG A 156 -8.46 -14.75 -15.32
C ARG A 156 -8.04 -15.65 -14.15
N SER A 157 -6.76 -15.69 -13.83
CA SER A 157 -6.25 -16.47 -12.70
C SER A 157 -6.88 -16.02 -11.37
N ILE A 158 -6.95 -14.71 -11.12
CA ILE A 158 -7.60 -14.16 -9.92
C ILE A 158 -9.09 -14.53 -9.86
N GLU A 159 -9.81 -14.40 -10.99
CA GLU A 159 -11.24 -14.76 -11.09
C GLU A 159 -11.48 -16.25 -10.82
N GLU A 160 -10.67 -17.12 -11.40
CA GLU A 160 -10.73 -18.57 -11.19
C GLU A 160 -10.44 -18.95 -9.75
N MET A 161 -9.41 -18.35 -9.13
CA MET A 161 -9.07 -18.57 -7.73
C MET A 161 -10.16 -18.10 -6.77
N ALA A 162 -10.68 -16.88 -6.96
CA ALA A 162 -11.77 -16.35 -6.15
C ALA A 162 -13.04 -17.21 -6.28
N GLY A 163 -13.39 -17.62 -7.51
CA GLY A 163 -14.51 -18.53 -7.78
C GLY A 163 -14.33 -19.90 -7.11
N ARG A 164 -13.14 -20.49 -7.18
CA ARG A 164 -12.81 -21.78 -6.55
C ARG A 164 -12.90 -21.70 -5.03
N ILE A 165 -12.34 -20.67 -4.41
CA ILE A 165 -12.40 -20.48 -2.96
C ILE A 165 -13.85 -20.27 -2.51
N ASN A 166 -14.61 -19.42 -3.20
CA ASN A 166 -16.03 -19.23 -2.91
C ASN A 166 -16.82 -20.53 -3.05
N GLY A 167 -16.61 -21.29 -4.14
CA GLY A 167 -17.28 -22.57 -4.33
C GLY A 167 -16.99 -23.60 -3.24
N ARG A 168 -15.81 -23.53 -2.64
CA ARG A 168 -15.37 -24.46 -1.59
C ARG A 168 -15.90 -24.10 -0.19
N PHE A 169 -15.98 -22.80 0.13
CA PHE A 169 -16.21 -22.35 1.51
C PHE A 169 -17.54 -21.64 1.74
N SER A 170 -18.24 -21.16 0.68
CA SER A 170 -19.50 -20.42 0.85
C SER A 170 -20.57 -21.20 1.60
N GLN A 171 -21.36 -20.46 2.35
CA GLN A 171 -22.58 -20.91 3.02
C GLN A 171 -23.77 -20.12 2.48
N ILE A 172 -25.00 -20.54 2.79
CA ILE A 172 -26.22 -19.89 2.26
C ILE A 172 -26.24 -18.39 2.53
N ASP A 173 -25.72 -17.95 3.67
CA ASP A 173 -25.74 -16.55 4.11
C ASP A 173 -24.35 -15.90 4.15
N TRP A 174 -23.32 -16.56 3.64
CA TRP A 174 -21.95 -16.07 3.66
C TRP A 174 -21.15 -16.48 2.42
N VAL A 175 -20.58 -15.47 1.77
CA VAL A 175 -19.61 -15.63 0.68
C VAL A 175 -18.27 -15.03 1.15
N PRO A 176 -17.19 -15.81 1.26
CA PRO A 176 -15.95 -15.36 1.86
C PRO A 176 -15.23 -14.28 1.05
N ILE A 177 -15.32 -14.31 -0.27
CA ILE A 177 -14.65 -13.33 -1.15
C ILE A 177 -15.68 -12.59 -1.97
N ARG A 178 -15.72 -11.26 -1.80
CA ARG A 178 -16.39 -10.32 -2.70
C ARG A 178 -15.37 -9.78 -3.66
N PHE A 179 -15.55 -10.08 -4.93
CA PHE A 179 -14.61 -9.72 -5.98
C PHE A 179 -15.22 -8.70 -6.94
N SER A 180 -14.48 -7.64 -7.23
CA SER A 180 -14.89 -6.61 -8.19
C SER A 180 -13.72 -6.17 -9.07
N THR A 181 -13.96 -6.16 -10.40
CA THR A 181 -13.02 -5.62 -11.40
C THR A 181 -13.44 -4.24 -11.90
N ARG A 182 -14.60 -3.74 -11.48
CA ARG A 182 -15.06 -2.40 -11.85
C ARG A 182 -14.21 -1.32 -11.19
N ARG A 183 -14.11 -0.19 -11.85
CA ARG A 183 -13.57 1.01 -11.21
C ARG A 183 -14.51 1.44 -10.08
N ILE A 184 -13.99 1.49 -8.87
CA ILE A 184 -14.70 1.96 -7.68
C ILE A 184 -14.57 3.49 -7.64
N PRO A 185 -15.66 4.26 -7.52
CA PRO A 185 -15.60 5.70 -7.24
C PRO A 185 -14.82 5.99 -5.96
N TYR A 186 -14.21 7.17 -5.89
CA TYR A 186 -13.31 7.46 -4.76
C TYR A 186 -14.05 7.55 -3.41
N ASP A 187 -15.24 8.10 -3.39
CA ASP A 187 -16.11 8.16 -2.22
C ASP A 187 -16.54 6.76 -1.73
N GLU A 188 -16.87 5.85 -2.66
CA GLU A 188 -17.13 4.44 -2.32
C GLU A 188 -15.85 3.78 -1.76
N MET A 189 -14.66 4.06 -2.31
CA MET A 189 -13.40 3.53 -1.79
C MET A 189 -13.10 4.06 -0.37
N ILE A 190 -13.37 5.35 -0.10
CA ILE A 190 -13.24 5.92 1.24
C ILE A 190 -14.20 5.22 2.22
N ALA A 191 -15.44 4.91 1.80
CA ALA A 191 -16.34 4.13 2.64
C ALA A 191 -15.77 2.75 3.00
N TRP A 192 -15.16 2.04 2.04
CA TRP A 192 -14.47 0.78 2.31
C TRP A 192 -13.32 0.98 3.30
N PHE A 193 -12.49 2.02 3.16
CA PHE A 193 -11.42 2.33 4.13
C PHE A 193 -11.97 2.61 5.53
N CYS A 194 -13.06 3.35 5.65
CA CYS A 194 -13.68 3.66 6.93
C CYS A 194 -14.25 2.43 7.65
N HIS A 195 -14.64 1.38 6.93
CA HIS A 195 -15.30 0.20 7.49
C HIS A 195 -14.42 -1.06 7.56
N ALA A 196 -13.29 -1.10 6.82
CA ALA A 196 -12.41 -2.26 6.84
C ALA A 196 -11.68 -2.41 8.18
N ASP A 197 -11.83 -3.55 8.84
CA ASP A 197 -11.07 -3.92 10.05
C ASP A 197 -9.60 -4.14 9.72
N VAL A 198 -9.34 -4.76 8.57
CA VAL A 198 -7.98 -5.03 8.06
C VAL A 198 -7.87 -4.55 6.61
N CYS A 199 -6.86 -3.75 6.33
CA CYS A 199 -6.44 -3.46 4.95
C CYS A 199 -5.23 -4.33 4.61
N TRP A 200 -5.36 -5.19 3.60
CA TRP A 200 -4.35 -6.20 3.26
C TRP A 200 -3.73 -5.91 1.89
N ILE A 201 -2.53 -5.34 1.90
CA ILE A 201 -1.82 -4.85 0.70
C ILE A 201 -0.46 -5.53 0.63
N THR A 202 -0.34 -6.54 -0.21
CA THR A 202 0.84 -7.40 -0.26
C THR A 202 1.43 -7.54 -1.67
N PRO A 203 1.76 -6.42 -2.34
CA PRO A 203 2.40 -6.52 -3.65
C PRO A 203 3.76 -7.21 -3.54
N LEU A 204 4.12 -7.93 -4.60
CA LEU A 204 5.45 -8.52 -4.77
C LEU A 204 6.52 -7.43 -4.87
N ARG A 205 6.17 -6.30 -5.48
CA ARG A 205 6.95 -5.07 -5.54
C ARG A 205 6.04 -3.88 -5.83
N ASP A 206 6.20 -2.81 -5.06
CA ASP A 206 5.51 -1.55 -5.31
C ASP A 206 6.41 -0.35 -4.99
N GLY A 207 6.42 0.65 -5.87
CA GLY A 207 7.26 1.84 -5.70
C GLY A 207 6.90 2.68 -4.48
N LEU A 208 5.61 2.77 -4.15
CA LEU A 208 5.13 3.53 -3.01
C LEU A 208 3.88 2.90 -2.38
N ASN A 209 2.77 2.84 -3.10
CA ASN A 209 1.42 2.44 -2.69
C ASN A 209 0.66 3.52 -1.90
N LEU A 210 -0.14 4.31 -2.61
CA LEU A 210 -0.97 5.35 -1.98
C LEU A 210 -2.17 4.77 -1.22
N VAL A 211 -2.71 3.62 -1.62
CA VAL A 211 -3.85 2.96 -0.95
C VAL A 211 -3.54 2.71 0.54
N ALA A 212 -2.31 2.29 0.86
CA ALA A 212 -1.87 2.11 2.24
C ALA A 212 -1.90 3.42 3.04
N LYS A 213 -1.45 4.53 2.44
CA LYS A 213 -1.47 5.86 3.05
C LYS A 213 -2.88 6.41 3.19
N GLU A 214 -3.73 6.22 2.18
CA GLU A 214 -5.14 6.65 2.19
C GLU A 214 -5.95 5.89 3.24
N TYR A 215 -5.71 4.58 3.40
CA TYR A 215 -6.30 3.79 4.48
C TYR A 215 -5.91 4.36 5.86
N ALA A 216 -4.62 4.61 6.10
CA ALA A 216 -4.17 5.19 7.36
C ALA A 216 -4.83 6.56 7.62
N ALA A 217 -4.92 7.42 6.60
CA ALA A 217 -5.58 8.71 6.70
C ALA A 217 -7.08 8.58 7.02
N ALA A 218 -7.80 7.64 6.38
CA ALA A 218 -9.23 7.41 6.61
C ALA A 218 -9.53 6.83 8.01
N ARG A 219 -8.55 6.19 8.65
CA ARG A 219 -8.69 5.56 9.98
C ARG A 219 -8.24 6.45 11.14
N ARG A 220 -8.04 7.74 10.93
CA ARG A 220 -7.72 8.72 11.97
C ARG A 220 -8.67 8.58 13.17
N ASN A 221 -8.11 8.42 14.38
CA ASN A 221 -8.86 8.19 15.63
C ASN A 221 -9.75 6.93 15.63
N ARG A 222 -9.49 5.98 14.74
CA ARG A 222 -10.22 4.70 14.66
C ARG A 222 -9.21 3.55 14.77
N GLY A 223 -9.67 2.39 15.22
CA GLY A 223 -8.89 1.16 15.14
C GLY A 223 -8.80 0.64 13.70
N GLY A 224 -8.14 -0.48 13.53
CA GLY A 224 -7.93 -1.17 12.26
C GLY A 224 -6.48 -1.53 12.06
N VAL A 225 -6.21 -2.48 11.17
CA VAL A 225 -4.87 -3.00 10.95
C VAL A 225 -4.49 -2.89 9.48
N LEU A 226 -3.29 -2.39 9.19
CA LEU A 226 -2.70 -2.46 7.87
C LEU A 226 -1.70 -3.62 7.82
N VAL A 227 -1.99 -4.64 7.00
CA VAL A 227 -1.01 -5.68 6.63
C VAL A 227 -0.35 -5.25 5.33
N LEU A 228 0.96 -5.05 5.36
CA LEU A 228 1.70 -4.43 4.26
C LEU A 228 2.91 -5.26 3.87
N SER A 229 3.12 -5.42 2.56
CA SER A 229 4.36 -6.04 2.04
C SER A 229 5.59 -5.22 2.40
N GLU A 230 6.63 -5.87 2.92
CA GLU A 230 7.94 -5.26 3.17
C GLU A 230 8.63 -4.73 1.88
N PHE A 231 8.14 -5.13 0.69
CA PHE A 231 8.63 -4.67 -0.62
C PHE A 231 7.82 -3.50 -1.19
N THR A 232 7.02 -2.85 -0.37
CA THR A 232 6.23 -1.66 -0.71
C THR A 232 6.94 -0.41 -0.20
N GLY A 233 7.09 0.62 -1.02
CA GLY A 233 7.74 1.86 -0.63
C GLY A 233 7.10 2.53 0.59
N ALA A 234 5.78 2.40 0.75
CA ALA A 234 5.07 2.92 1.93
C ALA A 234 5.52 2.26 3.25
N SER A 235 6.13 1.06 3.22
CA SER A 235 6.62 0.38 4.42
C SER A 235 7.73 1.16 5.14
N VAL A 236 8.45 2.05 4.45
CA VAL A 236 9.49 2.87 5.07
C VAL A 236 8.92 4.07 5.85
N VAL A 237 7.63 4.37 5.66
CA VAL A 237 6.94 5.51 6.29
C VAL A 237 5.90 5.05 7.30
N LEU A 238 5.19 3.93 7.02
CA LEU A 238 4.09 3.44 7.83
C LEU A 238 4.57 2.36 8.83
N ASP A 239 5.26 2.77 9.88
CA ASP A 239 5.89 1.88 10.87
C ASP A 239 4.90 1.13 11.79
N GLY A 240 3.63 1.57 11.83
CA GLY A 240 2.53 0.86 12.50
C GLY A 240 1.99 -0.35 11.75
N ALA A 241 2.36 -0.54 10.47
CA ALA A 241 1.87 -1.66 9.67
C ALA A 241 2.41 -3.02 10.18
N VAL A 242 1.60 -4.07 10.03
CA VAL A 242 2.04 -5.46 10.16
C VAL A 242 2.75 -5.85 8.88
N LEU A 243 4.08 -5.89 8.92
CA LEU A 243 4.89 -6.19 7.74
C LEU A 243 4.91 -7.69 7.44
N THR A 244 4.78 -8.02 6.15
CA THR A 244 4.86 -9.41 5.68
C THR A 244 5.67 -9.53 4.40
N ASN A 245 6.14 -10.75 4.15
CA ASN A 245 6.83 -11.12 2.92
C ASN A 245 5.89 -11.93 2.03
N PRO A 246 5.41 -11.38 0.88
CA PRO A 246 4.47 -12.06 0.00
C PRO A 246 5.04 -13.33 -0.65
N TYR A 247 6.37 -13.51 -0.68
CA TYR A 247 7.01 -14.73 -1.16
C TYR A 247 7.09 -15.84 -0.10
N SER A 248 6.63 -15.59 1.13
CA SER A 248 6.64 -16.53 2.23
C SER A 248 5.23 -16.86 2.71
N ASN A 249 4.75 -18.07 2.40
CA ASN A 249 3.46 -18.54 2.86
C ASN A 249 3.31 -18.38 4.39
N ARG A 250 4.33 -18.78 5.15
CA ARG A 250 4.33 -18.68 6.61
C ARG A 250 4.16 -17.22 7.08
N ARG A 251 4.91 -16.28 6.50
CA ARG A 251 4.82 -14.86 6.90
C ARG A 251 3.48 -14.23 6.51
N MET A 252 2.93 -14.60 5.35
CA MET A 252 1.60 -14.16 4.93
C MET A 252 0.52 -14.66 5.89
N ASP A 253 0.62 -15.94 6.26
CA ASP A 253 -0.32 -16.58 7.17
C ASP A 253 -0.26 -15.99 8.59
N GLU A 254 0.95 -15.84 9.17
CA GLU A 254 1.18 -15.21 10.48
C GLU A 254 0.67 -13.77 10.51
N ALA A 255 0.89 -12.99 9.46
CA ALA A 255 0.51 -11.58 9.41
C ALA A 255 -1.02 -11.38 9.42
N ILE A 256 -1.75 -12.13 8.61
CA ILE A 256 -3.22 -11.99 8.57
C ILE A 256 -3.88 -12.54 9.84
N GLU A 257 -3.38 -13.62 10.42
CA GLU A 257 -3.87 -14.13 11.70
C GLU A 257 -3.63 -13.12 12.83
N SER A 258 -2.41 -12.59 12.95
CA SER A 258 -2.09 -11.53 13.92
C SER A 258 -2.97 -10.29 13.75
N ALA A 259 -3.24 -9.88 12.51
CA ALA A 259 -4.10 -8.73 12.24
C ALA A 259 -5.56 -8.95 12.69
N LEU A 260 -6.09 -10.16 12.50
CA LEU A 260 -7.46 -10.49 12.89
C LEU A 260 -7.62 -10.66 14.43
N GLU A 261 -6.55 -11.05 15.13
CA GLU A 261 -6.53 -11.28 16.57
C GLU A 261 -6.07 -10.07 17.39
N MET A 262 -5.55 -9.03 16.75
CA MET A 262 -5.01 -7.84 17.39
C MET A 262 -6.08 -7.14 18.24
N ASP A 263 -5.75 -6.84 19.51
CA ASP A 263 -6.66 -6.11 20.39
C ASP A 263 -6.81 -4.64 19.97
N GLU A 264 -7.87 -4.00 20.46
CA GLU A 264 -8.21 -2.65 20.06
C GLU A 264 -7.19 -1.59 20.49
N ASP A 265 -6.49 -1.79 21.61
CA ASP A 265 -5.51 -0.83 22.10
C ASP A 265 -4.26 -0.85 21.22
N GLU A 266 -3.78 -2.02 20.83
CA GLU A 266 -2.69 -2.17 19.87
C GLU A 266 -3.07 -1.65 18.48
N GLN A 267 -4.31 -1.92 18.01
CA GLN A 267 -4.81 -1.36 16.75
C GLN A 267 -4.77 0.17 16.76
N ARG A 268 -5.23 0.81 17.84
CA ARG A 268 -5.24 2.28 17.98
C ARG A 268 -3.83 2.85 18.04
N ASP A 269 -2.92 2.25 18.80
CA ASP A 269 -1.53 2.71 18.88
C ASP A 269 -0.83 2.65 17.52
N ARG A 270 -0.93 1.51 16.83
CA ARG A 270 -0.35 1.34 15.49
C ARG A 270 -0.93 2.30 14.47
N MET A 271 -2.26 2.46 14.48
CA MET A 271 -2.95 3.37 13.56
C MET A 271 -2.59 4.83 13.83
N SER A 272 -2.46 5.25 15.10
CA SER A 272 -2.03 6.60 15.46
C SER A 272 -0.67 6.93 14.85
N ARG A 273 0.33 6.04 15.00
CA ARG A 273 1.66 6.24 14.38
C ARG A 273 1.60 6.40 12.87
N MET A 274 0.78 5.58 12.19
CA MET A 274 0.62 5.69 10.74
C MET A 274 -0.12 6.96 10.33
N THR A 275 -1.13 7.37 11.09
CA THR A 275 -1.84 8.64 10.87
C THR A 275 -0.91 9.83 11.04
N ASP A 276 -0.14 9.87 12.12
CA ASP A 276 0.87 10.91 12.35
C ASP A 276 1.87 10.98 11.18
N ALA A 277 2.32 9.84 10.68
CA ALA A 277 3.26 9.80 9.56
C ALA A 277 2.68 10.39 8.27
N VAL A 278 1.40 10.15 7.97
CA VAL A 278 0.76 10.71 6.74
C VAL A 278 0.35 12.17 6.90
N GLU A 279 0.09 12.62 8.13
CA GLU A 279 -0.22 14.02 8.45
C GLU A 279 1.03 14.90 8.46
N ASN A 280 2.15 14.38 8.95
CA ASN A 280 3.42 15.11 9.02
C ASN A 280 4.13 15.24 7.66
N TYR A 281 3.62 14.60 6.60
CA TYR A 281 4.14 14.74 5.25
C TYR A 281 3.03 14.50 4.21
N THR A 282 2.41 15.61 3.83
CA THR A 282 1.26 15.65 2.92
C THR A 282 1.67 15.73 1.45
N VAL A 283 0.70 15.67 0.54
CA VAL A 283 0.94 15.93 -0.88
C VAL A 283 1.40 17.37 -1.14
N SER A 284 0.98 18.34 -0.32
CA SER A 284 1.41 19.73 -0.42
C SER A 284 2.89 19.87 -0.06
N ASP A 285 3.32 19.26 1.05
CA ASP A 285 4.74 19.26 1.45
C ASP A 285 5.62 18.61 0.36
N TRP A 286 5.14 17.49 -0.21
CA TRP A 286 5.82 16.84 -1.33
C TRP A 286 5.92 17.76 -2.54
N ALA A 287 4.85 18.47 -2.91
CA ALA A 287 4.84 19.39 -4.05
C ALA A 287 5.79 20.58 -3.83
N GLU A 288 5.81 21.16 -2.63
CA GLU A 288 6.74 22.24 -2.26
C GLU A 288 8.20 21.77 -2.34
N GLU A 289 8.50 20.57 -1.84
CA GLU A 289 9.84 19.96 -1.92
C GLU A 289 10.28 19.77 -3.38
N GLN A 290 9.38 19.29 -4.26
CA GLN A 290 9.67 19.14 -5.70
C GLN A 290 9.94 20.49 -6.35
N MET A 291 9.13 21.51 -6.07
CA MET A 291 9.28 22.84 -6.63
C MET A 291 10.56 23.55 -6.14
N SER A 292 10.92 23.39 -4.88
CA SER A 292 12.16 23.95 -4.32
C SER A 292 13.41 23.33 -4.94
N GLY A 293 13.37 22.02 -5.21
CA GLY A 293 14.44 21.30 -5.91
C GLY A 293 14.63 21.69 -7.38
N LEU A 294 13.60 22.30 -7.99
CA LEU A 294 13.65 22.80 -9.38
C LEU A 294 14.08 24.27 -9.49
N SER A 295 14.16 25.01 -8.38
CA SER A 295 14.65 26.39 -8.41
C SER A 295 16.12 26.40 -8.81
N PRO A 296 16.53 27.20 -9.83
CA PRO A 296 17.93 27.28 -10.21
C PRO A 296 18.72 27.79 -9.00
N SER A 297 19.74 27.02 -8.59
CA SER A 297 20.74 27.51 -7.65
C SER A 297 21.31 28.79 -8.26
N THR A 298 21.02 29.94 -7.63
CA THR A 298 21.61 31.22 -8.00
C THR A 298 23.12 31.03 -7.94
N PRO A 299 23.86 31.25 -9.05
CA PRO A 299 25.33 31.17 -8.99
C PRO A 299 25.83 32.23 -8.01
N GLN A 300 26.55 31.80 -6.97
CA GLN A 300 27.38 32.68 -6.13
C GLN A 300 28.65 33.06 -6.86
#